data_8c1664283cab8c44fa06784953c04270
#
_entry.id   8c1664283cab8c44fa06784953c04270
#
_cell.length_a   1.000
_cell.length_b   1.000
_cell.length_c   1.000
_cell.angle_alpha   90.00
_cell.angle_beta   90.00
_cell.angle_gamma   90.00
#
_symmetry.space_group_name_H-M   'P 1'
#
loop_
_entity.id
_entity.type
_entity.pdbx_description
1 polymer ?
#
loop_
_entity_poly.entity_id
_entity_poly.type
_entity_poly.pdbx_seq_one_letter_code
_entity_poly.pdbx_strand_id
1 'polypeptide(L)'
;MIRLLDCPVVLGTQGCPAPAPAGFDVEQGRGKTMAYEILKAHNQWDDMENLRLKFDALVSPDNNYVSILQTARASGIEKFPVPYVLSNCHNTLCAVGGTINEDDHVFGLSNVKRYGGIFVPPYRAVLHQYMREMMAGCGKMILGSDSHTRYGALGTMGIGEGGGEVAKQLLGRTYDLKRPPVIAVWLEGSPRPGVGPMDVALTLVGATFANGFNKNKILEFMGPGVGSLSVEYRMGIDVMTTESAALSSIWTTDGAVESYLKMHGRGGEYRPLAPGEGACYDGLIEIDL
;
A
#
# COMPACT_ATOMS: atom_id res chain seq x y z
N MET A 1 -11.38 -12.78 -17.75
CA MET A 1 -12.47 -11.76 -18.08
C MET A 1 -12.65 -10.85 -16.89
N ILE A 2 -12.96 -9.53 -17.09
CA ILE A 2 -13.19 -8.59 -15.99
C ILE A 2 -14.63 -8.08 -15.99
N ARG A 3 -15.26 -7.98 -14.80
CA ARG A 3 -16.60 -7.43 -14.60
C ARG A 3 -16.60 -6.43 -13.45
N LEU A 4 -17.34 -5.33 -13.59
CA LEU A 4 -17.49 -4.30 -12.56
C LEU A 4 -18.95 -4.26 -12.09
N LEU A 5 -19.13 -4.10 -10.75
CA LEU A 5 -20.42 -3.80 -10.14
C LEU A 5 -20.27 -2.53 -9.29
N ASP A 6 -21.02 -1.49 -9.64
CA ASP A 6 -21.02 -0.20 -8.94
C ASP A 6 -22.23 -0.11 -8.00
N CYS A 7 -22.26 -1.00 -7.03
CA CYS A 7 -23.27 -1.05 -5.98
C CYS A 7 -22.68 -1.75 -4.75
N PRO A 8 -23.27 -1.56 -3.55
CA PRO A 8 -22.83 -2.30 -2.36
C PRO A 8 -22.87 -3.81 -2.56
N VAL A 9 -21.78 -4.48 -2.20
CA VAL A 9 -21.59 -5.93 -2.36
C VAL A 9 -21.21 -6.55 -1.02
N VAL A 10 -21.82 -7.67 -0.69
CA VAL A 10 -21.58 -8.41 0.57
C VAL A 10 -20.94 -9.76 0.28
N LEU A 11 -19.98 -10.15 1.09
CA LEU A 11 -19.47 -11.52 1.09
C LEU A 11 -20.48 -12.42 1.79
N GLY A 12 -21.07 -13.35 1.02
CA GLY A 12 -21.96 -14.37 1.56
C GLY A 12 -21.24 -15.41 2.43
N THR A 13 -22.00 -16.27 3.08
CA THR A 13 -21.48 -17.35 3.94
C THR A 13 -20.57 -18.36 3.21
N GLN A 14 -20.66 -18.42 1.89
CA GLN A 14 -19.75 -19.22 1.04
C GLN A 14 -18.54 -18.41 0.53
N GLY A 15 -18.37 -17.17 1.02
CA GLY A 15 -17.27 -16.30 0.64
C GLY A 15 -17.43 -15.62 -0.74
N CYS A 16 -18.42 -15.97 -1.55
CA CYS A 16 -18.64 -15.33 -2.85
C CYS A 16 -19.31 -13.96 -2.68
N PRO A 17 -18.85 -12.92 -3.42
CA PRO A 17 -19.47 -11.60 -3.36
C PRO A 17 -20.80 -11.59 -4.13
N ALA A 18 -21.81 -10.93 -3.56
CA ALA A 18 -23.10 -10.70 -4.19
C ALA A 18 -23.65 -9.31 -3.85
N PRO A 19 -24.52 -8.71 -4.68
CA PRO A 19 -25.16 -7.45 -4.32
C PRO A 19 -25.81 -7.53 -2.94
N ALA A 20 -25.64 -6.47 -2.14
CA ALA A 20 -26.21 -6.41 -0.80
C ALA A 20 -27.74 -6.55 -0.86
N PRO A 21 -28.35 -7.46 -0.06
CA PRO A 21 -29.79 -7.61 -0.06
C PRO A 21 -30.47 -6.37 0.54
N ALA A 22 -31.75 -6.19 0.16
CA ALA A 22 -32.55 -5.08 0.70
C ALA A 22 -32.60 -5.16 2.24
N GLY A 23 -32.34 -4.03 2.92
CA GLY A 23 -32.32 -3.96 4.38
C GLY A 23 -31.01 -4.43 5.05
N PHE A 24 -29.98 -4.76 4.27
CA PHE A 24 -28.66 -5.09 4.84
C PHE A 24 -28.04 -3.84 5.47
N ASP A 25 -27.44 -3.99 6.66
CA ASP A 25 -26.70 -2.91 7.33
C ASP A 25 -25.31 -2.77 6.70
N VAL A 26 -25.23 -1.88 5.71
CA VAL A 26 -24.03 -1.62 4.93
C VAL A 26 -22.90 -1.08 5.83
N GLU A 27 -23.20 -0.21 6.81
CA GLU A 27 -22.18 0.37 7.68
C GLU A 27 -21.58 -0.69 8.62
N GLN A 28 -22.41 -1.54 9.17
CA GLN A 28 -21.92 -2.68 9.97
C GLN A 28 -21.04 -3.61 9.11
N GLY A 29 -21.44 -3.84 7.85
CA GLY A 29 -20.67 -4.68 6.92
C GLY A 29 -19.32 -4.03 6.53
N ARG A 30 -19.28 -2.73 6.30
CA ARG A 30 -18.03 -1.98 6.02
C ARG A 30 -17.01 -2.14 7.15
N GLY A 31 -17.48 -2.16 8.40
CA GLY A 31 -16.65 -2.38 9.59
C GLY A 31 -15.93 -3.73 9.64
N LYS A 32 -16.25 -4.66 8.75
CA LYS A 32 -15.68 -6.01 8.68
C LYS A 32 -14.66 -6.20 7.56
N THR A 33 -14.35 -5.15 6.79
CA THR A 33 -13.31 -5.20 5.76
C THR A 33 -11.90 -5.14 6.38
N MET A 34 -10.91 -5.74 5.75
CA MET A 34 -9.50 -5.65 6.20
C MET A 34 -9.02 -4.20 6.22
N ALA A 35 -9.41 -3.42 5.22
CA ALA A 35 -9.08 -2.01 5.12
C ALA A 35 -9.61 -1.22 6.33
N TYR A 36 -10.87 -1.45 6.74
CA TYR A 36 -11.45 -0.78 7.91
C TYR A 36 -10.69 -1.09 9.20
N GLU A 37 -10.34 -2.35 9.42
CA GLU A 37 -9.59 -2.77 10.62
C GLU A 37 -8.21 -2.11 10.68
N ILE A 38 -7.50 -2.06 9.54
CA ILE A 38 -6.18 -1.42 9.47
C ILE A 38 -6.30 0.08 9.70
N LEU A 39 -7.24 0.76 9.05
CA LEU A 39 -7.49 2.19 9.24
C LEU A 39 -7.84 2.50 10.69
N LYS A 40 -8.72 1.70 11.32
CA LYS A 40 -9.11 1.87 12.73
C LYS A 40 -7.92 1.72 13.67
N ALA A 41 -7.04 0.76 13.42
CA ALA A 41 -5.85 0.54 14.26
C ALA A 41 -4.84 1.70 14.21
N HIS A 42 -4.83 2.48 13.11
CA HIS A 42 -3.91 3.61 12.90
C HIS A 42 -4.56 4.98 13.09
N ASN A 43 -5.89 5.01 13.29
CA ASN A 43 -6.62 6.26 13.53
C ASN A 43 -6.37 6.75 14.96
N GLN A 44 -5.96 8.00 15.09
CA GLN A 44 -5.70 8.65 16.38
C GLN A 44 -6.96 9.27 16.99
N TRP A 45 -8.10 9.04 16.38
CA TRP A 45 -9.37 9.63 16.78
C TRP A 45 -10.50 8.57 16.72
N ASP A 46 -11.58 8.77 17.50
CA ASP A 46 -12.71 7.84 17.50
C ASP A 46 -13.64 7.97 16.29
N ASP A 47 -13.53 9.08 15.54
CA ASP A 47 -14.33 9.31 14.34
C ASP A 47 -13.78 8.50 13.17
N MET A 48 -14.56 7.51 12.71
CA MET A 48 -14.22 6.68 11.55
C MET A 48 -14.70 7.27 10.21
N GLU A 49 -15.35 8.42 10.20
CA GLU A 49 -15.69 9.15 8.97
C GLU A 49 -14.57 10.11 8.57
N ASN A 50 -13.95 10.77 9.56
CA ASN A 50 -12.86 11.72 9.36
C ASN A 50 -11.62 11.20 10.09
N LEU A 51 -10.77 10.49 9.35
CA LEU A 51 -9.61 9.80 9.90
C LEU A 51 -8.44 10.74 10.14
N ARG A 52 -7.68 10.47 11.21
CA ARG A 52 -6.40 11.09 11.54
C ARG A 52 -5.35 9.99 11.71
N LEU A 53 -4.71 9.63 10.60
CA LEU A 53 -3.86 8.44 10.57
C LEU A 53 -2.41 8.75 10.95
N LYS A 54 -1.78 7.75 11.59
CA LYS A 54 -0.33 7.64 11.79
C LYS A 54 0.16 6.39 11.06
N PHE A 55 1.43 6.41 10.68
CA PHE A 55 2.07 5.32 9.94
C PHE A 55 3.15 4.64 10.78
N ASP A 56 3.37 3.34 10.52
CA ASP A 56 4.43 2.55 11.17
C ASP A 56 5.81 2.86 10.61
N ALA A 57 5.88 3.27 9.36
CA ALA A 57 7.13 3.67 8.71
C ALA A 57 6.88 4.66 7.56
N LEU A 58 7.93 5.41 7.23
CA LEU A 58 7.96 6.34 6.10
C LEU A 58 9.05 5.92 5.13
N VAL A 59 8.88 6.27 3.85
CA VAL A 59 9.90 6.00 2.83
C VAL A 59 9.94 7.09 1.77
N SER A 60 11.14 7.45 1.33
CA SER A 60 11.34 8.42 0.25
C SER A 60 12.55 8.08 -0.62
N PRO A 61 12.41 8.22 -1.94
CA PRO A 61 13.55 8.14 -2.86
C PRO A 61 14.38 9.41 -2.86
N ASP A 62 15.58 9.30 -3.41
CA ASP A 62 16.59 10.36 -3.47
C ASP A 62 16.14 11.61 -4.27
N ASN A 63 15.27 11.48 -5.22
CA ASN A 63 14.69 12.62 -5.94
C ASN A 63 13.69 13.45 -5.11
N ASN A 64 13.25 12.95 -3.94
CA ASN A 64 12.21 13.59 -3.12
C ASN A 64 12.66 13.94 -1.70
N TYR A 65 13.51 13.12 -1.05
CA TYR A 65 13.78 13.30 0.37
C TYR A 65 14.51 14.59 0.71
N VAL A 66 15.26 15.18 -0.24
CA VAL A 66 16.01 16.44 0.02
C VAL A 66 15.04 17.55 0.39
N SER A 67 14.02 17.81 -0.41
CA SER A 67 13.02 18.84 -0.14
C SER A 67 12.18 18.55 1.11
N ILE A 68 11.86 17.27 1.35
CA ILE A 68 11.15 16.82 2.56
C ILE A 68 11.96 17.14 3.81
N LEU A 69 13.25 16.77 3.82
CA LEU A 69 14.14 17.00 4.94
C LEU A 69 14.43 18.48 5.17
N GLN A 70 14.58 19.26 4.09
CA GLN A 70 14.74 20.72 4.21
C GLN A 70 13.50 21.35 4.88
N THR A 71 12.31 20.95 4.47
CA THR A 71 11.04 21.41 5.06
C THR A 71 10.94 21.02 6.54
N ALA A 72 11.23 19.76 6.87
CA ALA A 72 11.20 19.26 8.24
C ALA A 72 12.22 19.99 9.13
N ARG A 73 13.44 20.24 8.62
CA ARG A 73 14.48 20.99 9.33
C ARG A 73 14.09 22.45 9.58
N ALA A 74 13.55 23.13 8.57
CA ALA A 74 13.06 24.50 8.72
C ALA A 74 11.90 24.58 9.73
N SER A 75 11.17 23.49 9.93
CA SER A 75 10.08 23.37 10.90
C SER A 75 10.52 22.85 12.29
N GLY A 76 11.81 22.70 12.55
CA GLY A 76 12.35 22.39 13.87
C GLY A 76 12.36 20.90 14.24
N ILE A 77 12.50 19.98 13.28
CA ILE A 77 12.60 18.56 13.59
C ILE A 77 13.82 18.25 14.48
N GLU A 78 13.60 17.45 15.52
CA GLU A 78 14.66 17.01 16.44
C GLU A 78 15.08 15.55 16.19
N LYS A 79 14.12 14.69 15.85
CA LYS A 79 14.30 13.26 15.60
C LYS A 79 13.18 12.75 14.72
N PHE A 80 13.44 11.73 13.90
CA PHE A 80 12.36 11.04 13.18
C PHE A 80 11.46 10.29 14.16
N PRO A 81 10.12 10.53 14.14
CA PRO A 81 9.20 9.96 15.10
C PRO A 81 8.94 8.47 14.88
N VAL A 82 9.14 7.99 13.65
CA VAL A 82 8.96 6.61 13.21
C VAL A 82 10.13 6.23 12.29
N PRO A 83 10.38 4.94 12.03
CA PRO A 83 11.37 4.53 11.04
C PRO A 83 11.15 5.24 9.70
N TYR A 84 12.16 5.94 9.23
CA TYR A 84 12.16 6.62 7.94
C TYR A 84 13.28 6.10 7.07
N VAL A 85 12.93 5.54 5.92
CA VAL A 85 13.85 4.97 4.94
C VAL A 85 14.13 5.98 3.84
N LEU A 86 15.41 6.35 3.69
CA LEU A 86 15.92 7.15 2.58
C LEU A 86 16.61 6.22 1.60
N SER A 87 16.03 6.02 0.42
CA SER A 87 16.54 5.10 -0.59
C SER A 87 17.10 5.84 -1.79
N ASN A 88 18.33 5.50 -2.15
CA ASN A 88 19.06 6.12 -3.27
C ASN A 88 18.95 5.23 -4.50
N CYS A 89 17.81 5.27 -5.18
CA CYS A 89 17.49 4.37 -6.28
C CYS A 89 17.05 5.05 -7.57
N HIS A 90 16.67 6.33 -7.56
CA HIS A 90 16.27 7.08 -8.76
C HIS A 90 17.47 7.82 -9.39
N ASN A 91 18.27 8.49 -8.57
CA ASN A 91 19.42 9.29 -9.01
C ASN A 91 20.75 8.56 -8.81
N THR A 92 20.75 7.23 -8.95
CA THR A 92 21.92 6.39 -8.71
C THR A 92 22.95 6.38 -9.82
N LEU A 93 22.65 6.97 -10.97
CA LEU A 93 23.60 7.09 -12.08
C LEU A 93 24.67 8.18 -11.81
N CYS A 94 25.25 8.14 -10.63
CA CYS A 94 26.28 9.09 -10.20
C CYS A 94 27.47 9.16 -11.16
N ALA A 95 27.76 8.08 -11.87
CA ALA A 95 28.83 8.03 -12.86
C ALA A 95 28.56 8.85 -14.13
N VAL A 96 27.37 9.37 -14.33
CA VAL A 96 26.97 10.12 -15.54
C VAL A 96 27.29 11.61 -15.45
N GLY A 97 27.94 12.05 -14.39
CA GLY A 97 28.64 13.33 -14.43
C GLY A 97 27.96 14.51 -13.76
N GLY A 98 27.27 14.31 -12.67
CA GLY A 98 26.79 15.42 -11.85
C GLY A 98 27.10 15.22 -10.38
N THR A 99 27.70 16.21 -9.72
CA THR A 99 27.93 16.19 -8.27
C THR A 99 26.66 16.38 -7.46
N ILE A 100 25.58 16.87 -8.08
CA ILE A 100 24.28 17.12 -7.43
C ILE A 100 23.71 15.86 -6.77
N ASN A 101 23.73 14.74 -7.48
CA ASN A 101 23.19 13.48 -6.93
C ASN A 101 24.01 12.96 -5.76
N GLU A 102 25.33 13.13 -5.82
CA GLU A 102 26.24 12.74 -4.74
C GLU A 102 26.05 13.65 -3.53
N ASP A 103 25.88 14.95 -3.75
CA ASP A 103 25.55 15.91 -2.70
C ASP A 103 24.21 15.56 -2.01
N ASP A 104 23.19 15.17 -2.77
CA ASP A 104 21.91 14.70 -2.25
C ASP A 104 22.08 13.43 -1.40
N HIS A 105 22.92 12.50 -1.84
CA HIS A 105 23.19 11.27 -1.08
C HIS A 105 23.97 11.56 0.21
N VAL A 106 24.96 12.44 0.17
CA VAL A 106 25.70 12.89 1.36
C VAL A 106 24.77 13.63 2.32
N PHE A 107 23.89 14.48 1.79
CA PHE A 107 22.87 15.17 2.57
C PHE A 107 21.93 14.18 3.26
N GLY A 108 21.40 13.19 2.53
CA GLY A 108 20.54 12.13 3.07
C GLY A 108 21.22 11.36 4.19
N LEU A 109 22.46 10.89 3.97
CA LEU A 109 23.25 10.19 4.97
C LEU A 109 23.51 11.04 6.23
N SER A 110 23.82 12.33 6.06
CA SER A 110 24.06 13.24 7.18
C SER A 110 22.79 13.45 8.02
N ASN A 111 21.61 13.53 7.37
CA ASN A 111 20.34 13.66 8.07
C ASN A 111 19.95 12.37 8.83
N VAL A 112 20.18 11.19 8.24
CA VAL A 112 19.96 9.92 8.94
C VAL A 112 20.86 9.82 10.19
N LYS A 113 22.11 10.19 10.09
CA LYS A 113 23.04 10.23 11.25
C LYS A 113 22.58 11.20 12.34
N ARG A 114 21.97 12.32 11.96
CA ARG A 114 21.52 13.35 12.89
C ARG A 114 20.16 13.05 13.53
N TYR A 115 19.18 12.60 12.73
CA TYR A 115 17.80 12.49 13.17
C TYR A 115 17.34 11.04 13.37
N GLY A 116 18.19 10.06 13.08
CA GLY A 116 17.85 8.64 13.04
C GLY A 116 17.36 8.22 11.65
N GLY A 117 16.83 7.01 11.54
CA GLY A 117 16.32 6.47 10.29
C GLY A 117 17.25 5.46 9.62
N ILE A 118 16.93 5.12 8.38
CA ILE A 118 17.62 4.08 7.61
C ILE A 118 18.08 4.69 6.29
N PHE A 119 19.37 4.62 6.01
CA PHE A 119 19.93 5.04 4.73
C PHE A 119 20.23 3.82 3.87
N VAL A 120 19.57 3.72 2.72
CA VAL A 120 19.85 2.68 1.72
C VAL A 120 20.75 3.30 0.64
N PRO A 121 22.03 2.89 0.58
CA PRO A 121 22.97 3.50 -0.35
C PRO A 121 22.64 3.16 -1.81
N PRO A 122 23.20 3.92 -2.78
CA PRO A 122 23.10 3.61 -4.21
C PRO A 122 23.47 2.16 -4.51
N TYR A 123 22.82 1.57 -5.52
CA TYR A 123 23.06 0.21 -6.02
C TYR A 123 22.78 -0.93 -5.02
N ARG A 124 22.21 -0.63 -3.85
CA ARG A 124 21.88 -1.64 -2.85
C ARG A 124 20.53 -2.28 -3.09
N ALA A 125 19.50 -1.48 -3.31
CA ALA A 125 18.14 -1.96 -3.56
C ALA A 125 17.29 -0.87 -4.21
N VAL A 126 16.29 -1.30 -4.97
CA VAL A 126 15.16 -0.43 -5.33
C VAL A 126 14.30 -0.20 -4.09
N LEU A 127 13.80 1.02 -3.92
CA LEU A 127 13.02 1.48 -2.77
C LEU A 127 11.92 0.49 -2.37
N HIS A 128 11.06 0.12 -3.32
CA HIS A 128 9.91 -0.74 -3.03
C HIS A 128 10.32 -2.16 -2.66
N GLN A 129 11.39 -2.68 -3.27
CA GLN A 129 11.87 -4.00 -2.92
C GLN A 129 12.47 -4.01 -1.51
N TYR A 130 13.24 -2.97 -1.15
CA TYR A 130 13.74 -2.82 0.21
C TYR A 130 12.59 -2.78 1.23
N MET A 131 11.55 -1.99 0.97
CA MET A 131 10.41 -1.89 1.87
C MET A 131 9.65 -3.21 2.02
N ARG A 132 9.48 -3.98 0.94
CA ARG A 132 8.84 -5.30 0.96
C ARG A 132 9.63 -6.29 1.79
N GLU A 133 10.96 -6.35 1.56
CA GLU A 133 11.82 -7.30 2.26
C GLU A 133 12.08 -6.94 3.71
N MET A 134 12.18 -5.64 4.05
CA MET A 134 12.69 -5.18 5.33
C MET A 134 11.66 -4.53 6.25
N MET A 135 10.55 -3.99 5.73
CA MET A 135 9.65 -3.14 6.51
C MET A 135 8.18 -3.59 6.49
N ALA A 136 7.69 -4.10 5.35
CA ALA A 136 6.29 -4.51 5.21
C ALA A 136 5.95 -5.67 6.15
N GLY A 137 4.74 -5.69 6.69
CA GLY A 137 4.21 -6.73 7.58
C GLY A 137 2.69 -6.63 7.68
N CYS A 138 2.04 -7.72 8.05
CA CYS A 138 0.59 -7.81 8.03
C CYS A 138 -0.07 -6.81 8.99
N GLY A 139 -0.95 -5.98 8.45
CA GLY A 139 -1.70 -4.97 9.20
C GLY A 139 -0.97 -3.67 9.45
N LYS A 140 0.22 -3.47 8.89
CA LYS A 140 0.94 -2.19 8.96
C LYS A 140 0.41 -1.17 7.95
N MET A 141 0.74 0.10 8.22
CA MET A 141 0.57 1.21 7.27
C MET A 141 1.91 1.90 7.00
N ILE A 142 2.21 2.14 5.73
CA ILE A 142 3.45 2.82 5.29
C ILE A 142 3.08 3.97 4.37
N LEU A 143 3.63 5.15 4.65
CA LEU A 143 3.53 6.32 3.76
C LEU A 143 4.85 6.53 3.01
N GLY A 144 4.75 6.70 1.71
CA GLY A 144 5.88 7.01 0.86
C GLY A 144 5.67 8.26 0.02
N SER A 145 6.77 8.92 -0.36
CA SER A 145 6.73 10.03 -1.31
C SER A 145 6.88 9.55 -2.77
N ASP A 146 6.63 8.29 -3.01
CA ASP A 146 6.54 7.67 -4.33
C ASP A 146 5.15 7.09 -4.56
N SER A 147 4.56 7.33 -5.72
CA SER A 147 3.21 6.90 -6.07
C SER A 147 3.02 5.38 -6.05
N HIS A 148 4.09 4.61 -6.31
CA HIS A 148 4.09 3.15 -6.29
C HIS A 148 4.31 2.55 -4.88
N THR A 149 4.13 3.34 -3.82
CA THR A 149 4.13 2.83 -2.44
C THR A 149 2.92 1.93 -2.22
N ARG A 150 3.04 0.67 -2.62
CA ARG A 150 2.02 -0.39 -2.58
C ARG A 150 2.65 -1.66 -2.05
N TYR A 151 2.16 -2.14 -0.91
CA TYR A 151 2.69 -3.32 -0.21
C TYR A 151 1.56 -4.23 0.27
N GLY A 152 0.37 -4.08 -0.33
CA GLY A 152 -0.85 -4.81 0.01
C GLY A 152 -0.70 -6.33 -0.10
N ALA A 153 0.07 -6.80 -1.09
CA ALA A 153 0.37 -8.22 -1.29
C ALA A 153 1.07 -8.89 -0.08
N LEU A 154 1.68 -8.08 0.81
CA LEU A 154 2.28 -8.52 2.08
C LEU A 154 1.43 -8.13 3.30
N GLY A 155 0.17 -7.78 3.09
CA GLY A 155 -0.73 -7.37 4.17
C GLY A 155 -0.43 -5.98 4.76
N THR A 156 0.35 -5.13 4.06
CA THR A 156 0.66 -3.75 4.48
C THR A 156 -0.05 -2.74 3.59
N MET A 157 -0.84 -1.87 4.18
CA MET A 157 -1.48 -0.78 3.45
C MET A 157 -0.45 0.32 3.16
N GLY A 158 0.01 0.40 1.90
CA GLY A 158 0.94 1.42 1.42
C GLY A 158 0.19 2.57 0.77
N ILE A 159 0.49 3.80 1.16
CA ILE A 159 -0.04 5.03 0.55
C ILE A 159 1.10 5.83 -0.03
N GLY A 160 1.00 6.16 -1.32
CA GLY A 160 1.95 7.04 -2.02
C GLY A 160 1.39 8.45 -2.10
N GLU A 161 2.12 9.42 -1.54
CA GLU A 161 1.70 10.82 -1.47
C GLU A 161 2.84 11.78 -1.80
N GLY A 162 2.53 13.05 -1.94
CA GLY A 162 3.54 14.09 -2.13
C GLY A 162 4.41 14.29 -0.89
N GLY A 163 5.62 14.82 -1.10
CA GLY A 163 6.60 15.06 -0.03
C GLY A 163 6.09 15.90 1.14
N GLY A 164 5.10 16.76 0.91
CA GLY A 164 4.46 17.56 1.96
C GLY A 164 3.78 16.72 3.04
N GLU A 165 3.13 15.62 2.68
CA GLU A 165 2.49 14.73 3.64
C GLU A 165 3.54 13.94 4.45
N VAL A 166 4.62 13.49 3.80
CA VAL A 166 5.74 12.85 4.52
C VAL A 166 6.38 13.83 5.50
N ALA A 167 6.59 15.10 5.11
CA ALA A 167 7.11 16.13 6.01
C ALA A 167 6.21 16.36 7.23
N LYS A 168 4.88 16.36 7.06
CA LYS A 168 3.93 16.43 8.17
C LYS A 168 4.11 15.26 9.15
N GLN A 169 4.27 14.03 8.63
CA GLN A 169 4.51 12.87 9.50
C GLN A 169 5.82 13.00 10.28
N LEU A 170 6.89 13.50 9.66
CA LEU A 170 8.17 13.78 10.33
C LEU A 170 8.03 14.80 11.46
N LEU A 171 7.06 15.70 11.38
CA LEU A 171 6.73 16.69 12.41
C LEU A 171 5.67 16.17 13.41
N GLY A 172 5.38 14.89 13.40
CA GLY A 172 4.42 14.26 14.31
C GLY A 172 2.96 14.62 14.03
N ARG A 173 2.63 15.20 12.86
CA ARG A 173 1.24 15.47 12.46
C ARG A 173 0.57 14.20 11.96
N THR A 174 -0.75 14.25 11.79
CA THR A 174 -1.56 13.18 11.24
C THR A 174 -1.77 13.35 9.73
N TYR A 175 -2.09 12.25 9.07
CA TYR A 175 -2.62 12.24 7.71
C TYR A 175 -4.14 12.23 7.79
N ASP A 176 -4.74 13.36 7.45
CA ASP A 176 -6.17 13.59 7.62
C ASP A 176 -6.91 13.35 6.31
N LEU A 177 -7.88 12.43 6.33
CA LEU A 177 -8.72 12.16 5.16
C LEU A 177 -10.11 11.66 5.57
N LYS A 178 -11.09 11.84 4.69
CA LYS A 178 -12.36 11.12 4.82
C LYS A 178 -12.14 9.63 4.60
N ARG A 179 -12.86 8.80 5.35
CA ARG A 179 -12.81 7.35 5.16
C ARG A 179 -13.03 7.00 3.68
N PRO A 180 -12.05 6.39 3.02
CA PRO A 180 -12.16 6.03 1.61
C PRO A 180 -13.13 4.86 1.44
N PRO A 181 -13.88 4.82 0.33
CA PRO A 181 -14.63 3.62 -0.06
C PRO A 181 -13.70 2.44 -0.32
N VAL A 182 -14.19 1.23 -0.10
CA VAL A 182 -13.45 -0.01 -0.31
C VAL A 182 -14.10 -0.82 -1.42
N ILE A 183 -13.32 -1.23 -2.41
CA ILE A 183 -13.74 -2.06 -3.53
C ILE A 183 -13.22 -3.48 -3.33
N ALA A 184 -14.11 -4.46 -3.37
CA ALA A 184 -13.70 -5.87 -3.44
C ALA A 184 -13.08 -6.15 -4.82
N VAL A 185 -11.91 -6.78 -4.85
CA VAL A 185 -11.31 -7.34 -6.06
C VAL A 185 -11.30 -8.85 -5.90
N TRP A 186 -12.26 -9.50 -6.54
CA TRP A 186 -12.46 -10.93 -6.48
C TRP A 186 -11.71 -11.63 -7.61
N LEU A 187 -10.74 -12.46 -7.23
CA LEU A 187 -9.92 -13.22 -8.18
C LEU A 187 -10.40 -14.67 -8.24
N GLU A 188 -10.63 -15.16 -9.44
CA GLU A 188 -10.97 -16.57 -9.73
C GLU A 188 -9.97 -17.21 -10.68
N GLY A 189 -9.92 -18.53 -10.66
CA GLY A 189 -9.08 -19.30 -11.58
C GLY A 189 -7.59 -19.21 -11.30
N SER A 190 -6.81 -19.33 -12.35
CA SER A 190 -5.34 -19.22 -12.35
C SER A 190 -4.84 -18.68 -13.69
N PRO A 191 -3.75 -17.93 -13.72
CA PRO A 191 -3.22 -17.37 -14.98
C PRO A 191 -2.85 -18.48 -15.97
N ARG A 192 -3.18 -18.26 -17.22
CA ARG A 192 -2.74 -19.14 -18.31
C ARG A 192 -1.22 -19.01 -18.54
N PRO A 193 -0.57 -20.03 -19.10
CA PRO A 193 0.82 -19.93 -19.50
C PRO A 193 1.04 -18.70 -20.39
N GLY A 194 2.06 -17.89 -20.04
CA GLY A 194 2.38 -16.65 -20.74
C GLY A 194 1.67 -15.39 -20.27
N VAL A 195 0.69 -15.50 -19.37
CA VAL A 195 0.04 -14.35 -18.70
C VAL A 195 0.83 -13.99 -17.45
N GLY A 196 1.35 -12.76 -17.41
CA GLY A 196 2.11 -12.23 -16.29
C GLY A 196 1.30 -11.27 -15.41
N PRO A 197 1.87 -10.81 -14.28
CA PRO A 197 1.18 -9.88 -13.39
C PRO A 197 0.84 -8.56 -14.08
N MET A 198 1.65 -8.12 -15.05
CA MET A 198 1.40 -6.90 -15.82
C MET A 198 0.12 -7.01 -16.68
N ASP A 199 -0.17 -8.18 -17.24
CA ASP A 199 -1.37 -8.37 -18.06
C ASP A 199 -2.63 -8.22 -17.20
N VAL A 200 -2.62 -8.77 -15.98
CA VAL A 200 -3.72 -8.63 -15.02
C VAL A 200 -3.86 -7.17 -14.59
N ALA A 201 -2.75 -6.51 -14.25
CA ALA A 201 -2.73 -5.12 -13.84
C ALA A 201 -3.24 -4.18 -14.94
N LEU A 202 -2.79 -4.34 -16.19
CA LEU A 202 -3.25 -3.54 -17.33
C LEU A 202 -4.72 -3.77 -17.63
N THR A 203 -5.22 -5.00 -17.44
CA THR A 203 -6.64 -5.31 -17.58
C THR A 203 -7.47 -4.55 -16.54
N LEU A 204 -7.00 -4.52 -15.27
CA LEU A 204 -7.64 -3.76 -14.20
C LEU A 204 -7.63 -2.27 -14.49
N VAL A 205 -6.46 -1.71 -14.84
CA VAL A 205 -6.30 -0.29 -15.17
C VAL A 205 -7.19 0.10 -16.37
N GLY A 206 -7.16 -0.70 -17.44
CA GLY A 206 -7.95 -0.45 -18.65
C GLY A 206 -9.46 -0.44 -18.39
N ALA A 207 -9.94 -1.26 -17.46
CA ALA A 207 -11.36 -1.33 -17.10
C ALA A 207 -11.82 -0.21 -16.16
N THR A 208 -10.92 0.38 -15.36
CA THR A 208 -11.31 1.21 -14.21
C THR A 208 -10.81 2.65 -14.27
N PHE A 209 -9.77 2.96 -15.06
CA PHE A 209 -9.18 4.29 -15.08
C PHE A 209 -10.10 5.34 -15.74
N ALA A 210 -10.60 5.05 -16.94
CA ALA A 210 -11.37 6.03 -17.73
C ALA A 210 -12.70 6.43 -17.08
N ASN A 211 -13.31 5.51 -16.33
CA ASN A 211 -14.58 5.74 -15.61
C ASN A 211 -14.36 6.21 -14.16
N GLY A 212 -13.13 6.26 -13.68
CA GLY A 212 -12.80 6.66 -12.31
C GLY A 212 -13.25 5.68 -11.23
N PHE A 213 -13.53 4.42 -11.59
CA PHE A 213 -14.09 3.43 -10.67
C PHE A 213 -13.26 3.24 -9.40
N ASN A 214 -11.92 3.26 -9.53
CA ASN A 214 -10.98 3.07 -8.41
C ASN A 214 -10.51 4.38 -7.77
N LYS A 215 -10.87 5.54 -8.33
CA LYS A 215 -10.29 6.81 -7.90
C LYS A 215 -10.50 7.08 -6.41
N ASN A 216 -9.40 7.28 -5.69
CA ASN A 216 -9.36 7.55 -4.24
C ASN A 216 -10.03 6.46 -3.37
N LYS A 217 -10.11 5.22 -3.87
CA LYS A 217 -10.67 4.08 -3.15
C LYS A 217 -9.56 3.09 -2.76
N ILE A 218 -9.82 2.24 -1.79
CA ILE A 218 -8.93 1.13 -1.42
C ILE A 218 -9.39 -0.12 -2.14
N LEU A 219 -8.46 -0.85 -2.76
CA LEU A 219 -8.72 -2.12 -3.41
C LEU A 219 -8.38 -3.27 -2.46
N GLU A 220 -9.35 -4.11 -2.15
CA GLU A 220 -9.18 -5.26 -1.26
C GLU A 220 -9.25 -6.55 -2.07
N PHE A 221 -8.09 -7.17 -2.31
CA PHE A 221 -7.93 -8.36 -3.14
C PHE A 221 -8.19 -9.64 -2.34
N MET A 222 -9.06 -10.48 -2.87
CA MET A 222 -9.50 -11.73 -2.25
C MET A 222 -10.01 -12.73 -3.29
N GLY A 223 -10.48 -13.87 -2.85
CA GLY A 223 -11.05 -14.91 -3.70
C GLY A 223 -10.13 -16.10 -3.88
N PRO A 224 -10.66 -17.19 -4.46
CA PRO A 224 -9.91 -18.45 -4.58
C PRO A 224 -8.68 -18.35 -5.50
N GLY A 225 -8.70 -17.43 -6.47
CA GLY A 225 -7.60 -17.19 -7.38
C GLY A 225 -6.33 -16.68 -6.68
N VAL A 226 -6.43 -16.04 -5.50
CA VAL A 226 -5.26 -15.54 -4.75
C VAL A 226 -4.28 -16.68 -4.46
N GLY A 227 -4.77 -17.84 -4.05
CA GLY A 227 -3.94 -19.01 -3.75
C GLY A 227 -3.17 -19.59 -4.95
N SER A 228 -3.56 -19.24 -6.19
CA SER A 228 -2.87 -19.66 -7.41
C SER A 228 -1.66 -18.76 -7.77
N LEU A 229 -1.52 -17.60 -7.10
CA LEU A 229 -0.52 -16.60 -7.39
C LEU A 229 0.63 -16.65 -6.39
N SER A 230 1.88 -16.63 -6.86
CA SER A 230 3.03 -16.40 -5.98
C SER A 230 2.97 -15.00 -5.36
N VAL A 231 3.70 -14.79 -4.28
CA VAL A 231 3.77 -13.47 -3.62
C VAL A 231 4.31 -12.40 -4.59
N GLU A 232 5.33 -12.75 -5.38
CA GLU A 232 5.92 -11.86 -6.38
C GLU A 232 4.91 -11.50 -7.48
N TYR A 233 4.07 -12.44 -7.89
CA TYR A 233 3.01 -12.19 -8.85
C TYR A 233 1.98 -11.18 -8.30
N ARG A 234 1.55 -11.39 -7.04
CA ARG A 234 0.65 -10.46 -6.34
C ARG A 234 1.28 -9.07 -6.22
N MET A 235 2.58 -8.98 -5.87
CA MET A 235 3.31 -7.71 -5.81
C MET A 235 3.36 -6.99 -7.15
N GLY A 236 3.48 -7.72 -8.25
CA GLY A 236 3.49 -7.16 -9.59
C GLY A 236 2.14 -6.57 -10.00
N ILE A 237 1.02 -7.16 -9.56
CA ILE A 237 -0.32 -6.56 -9.73
C ILE A 237 -0.49 -5.36 -8.78
N ASP A 238 -0.15 -5.55 -7.52
CA ASP A 238 -0.37 -4.60 -6.43
C ASP A 238 0.26 -3.24 -6.70
N VAL A 239 1.52 -3.23 -7.17
CA VAL A 239 2.26 -2.01 -7.46
C VAL A 239 1.58 -1.15 -8.54
N MET A 240 0.91 -1.76 -9.49
CA MET A 240 0.24 -1.08 -10.59
C MET A 240 -1.15 -0.55 -10.26
N THR A 241 -1.67 -0.83 -9.05
CA THR A 241 -2.98 -0.29 -8.63
C THR A 241 -2.98 1.24 -8.58
N THR A 242 -1.83 1.87 -8.40
CA THR A 242 -1.67 3.32 -8.46
C THR A 242 -2.07 3.89 -9.81
N GLU A 243 -1.81 3.18 -10.91
CA GLU A 243 -2.14 3.60 -12.27
C GLU A 243 -3.66 3.58 -12.54
N SER A 244 -4.45 2.96 -11.68
CA SER A 244 -5.91 3.05 -11.68
C SER A 244 -6.45 4.19 -10.81
N ALA A 245 -5.58 5.06 -10.30
CA ALA A 245 -5.87 6.13 -9.35
C ALA A 245 -6.42 5.64 -7.99
N ALA A 246 -6.20 4.38 -7.63
CA ALA A 246 -6.54 3.87 -6.30
C ALA A 246 -5.68 4.54 -5.22
N LEU A 247 -6.27 4.80 -4.05
CA LEU A 247 -5.56 5.36 -2.90
C LEU A 247 -4.56 4.35 -2.33
N SER A 248 -5.00 3.11 -2.18
CA SER A 248 -4.19 2.01 -1.64
C SER A 248 -4.76 0.66 -2.07
N SER A 249 -4.07 -0.40 -1.67
CA SER A 249 -4.49 -1.78 -1.88
C SER A 249 -4.11 -2.64 -0.67
N ILE A 250 -4.87 -3.70 -0.44
CA ILE A 250 -4.61 -4.72 0.58
C ILE A 250 -5.06 -6.09 0.05
N TRP A 251 -4.39 -7.15 0.44
CA TRP A 251 -4.68 -8.52 0.02
C TRP A 251 -4.92 -9.43 1.21
N THR A 252 -5.74 -10.45 1.02
CA THR A 252 -5.78 -11.57 1.95
C THR A 252 -4.41 -12.21 2.05
N THR A 253 -3.99 -12.58 3.27
CA THR A 253 -2.68 -13.20 3.51
C THR A 253 -2.83 -14.69 3.77
N ASP A 254 -1.83 -15.46 3.33
CA ASP A 254 -1.81 -16.91 3.39
C ASP A 254 -0.42 -17.45 3.71
N GLY A 255 -0.26 -18.78 3.66
CA GLY A 255 1.03 -19.44 3.91
C GLY A 255 2.16 -19.04 2.96
N ALA A 256 1.85 -18.53 1.75
CA ALA A 256 2.86 -18.00 0.85
C ALA A 256 3.45 -16.69 1.39
N VAL A 257 2.61 -15.79 1.92
CA VAL A 257 3.05 -14.55 2.58
C VAL A 257 3.85 -14.87 3.84
N GLU A 258 3.38 -15.84 4.66
CA GLU A 258 4.12 -16.30 5.83
C GLU A 258 5.52 -16.80 5.47
N SER A 259 5.62 -17.63 4.44
CA SER A 259 6.88 -18.18 3.96
C SER A 259 7.82 -17.10 3.44
N TYR A 260 7.29 -16.11 2.70
CA TYR A 260 8.05 -14.97 2.23
C TYR A 260 8.64 -14.16 3.41
N LEU A 261 7.83 -13.82 4.40
CA LEU A 261 8.32 -13.08 5.57
C LEU A 261 9.33 -13.88 6.39
N LYS A 262 9.13 -15.19 6.56
CA LYS A 262 10.10 -16.09 7.22
C LYS A 262 11.43 -16.14 6.49
N MET A 263 11.44 -16.21 5.16
CA MET A 263 12.65 -16.20 4.34
C MET A 263 13.51 -14.94 4.56
N HIS A 264 12.84 -13.80 4.85
CA HIS A 264 13.52 -12.54 5.18
C HIS A 264 13.78 -12.35 6.69
N GLY A 265 13.68 -13.42 7.50
CA GLY A 265 13.90 -13.37 8.96
C GLY A 265 12.81 -12.62 9.72
N ARG A 266 11.63 -12.41 9.12
CA ARG A 266 10.55 -11.54 9.62
C ARG A 266 9.23 -12.29 9.82
N GLY A 267 9.29 -13.59 10.09
CA GLY A 267 8.10 -14.42 10.31
C GLY A 267 7.15 -13.90 11.39
N GLY A 268 7.68 -13.18 12.39
CA GLY A 268 6.87 -12.54 13.44
C GLY A 268 5.98 -11.38 12.95
N GLU A 269 6.18 -10.91 11.73
CA GLU A 269 5.36 -9.87 11.10
C GLU A 269 4.14 -10.44 10.33
N TYR A 270 4.04 -11.77 10.27
CA TYR A 270 2.90 -12.43 9.68
C TYR A 270 1.74 -12.51 10.64
N ARG A 271 0.56 -12.21 10.14
CA ARG A 271 -0.74 -12.59 10.71
C ARG A 271 -1.74 -12.86 9.59
N PRO A 272 -2.71 -13.77 9.80
CA PRO A 272 -3.80 -13.93 8.84
C PRO A 272 -4.59 -12.63 8.72
N LEU A 273 -4.80 -12.18 7.48
CA LEU A 273 -5.71 -11.09 7.15
C LEU A 273 -6.75 -11.63 6.17
N ALA A 274 -8.00 -11.50 6.53
CA ALA A 274 -9.14 -11.84 5.70
C ALA A 274 -10.33 -10.97 6.10
N PRO A 275 -11.25 -10.65 5.18
CA PRO A 275 -12.47 -9.95 5.54
C PRO A 275 -13.33 -10.81 6.48
N GLY A 276 -14.04 -10.15 7.40
CA GLY A 276 -14.99 -10.81 8.27
C GLY A 276 -16.25 -11.29 7.52
N GLU A 277 -16.95 -12.26 8.09
CA GLU A 277 -18.22 -12.74 7.53
C GLU A 277 -19.23 -11.59 7.42
N GLY A 278 -19.84 -11.43 6.24
CA GLY A 278 -20.75 -10.32 5.94
C GLY A 278 -20.04 -8.99 5.76
N ALA A 279 -18.73 -8.97 5.43
CA ALA A 279 -18.05 -7.76 5.02
C ALA A 279 -18.75 -7.15 3.79
N CYS A 280 -18.92 -5.83 3.80
CA CYS A 280 -19.60 -5.09 2.74
C CYS A 280 -18.65 -4.08 2.08
N TYR A 281 -18.67 -4.07 0.77
CA TYR A 281 -17.82 -3.23 -0.08
C TYR A 281 -18.68 -2.26 -0.88
N ASP A 282 -18.11 -1.14 -1.28
CA ASP A 282 -18.77 -0.10 -2.08
C ASP A 282 -18.89 -0.44 -3.56
N GLY A 283 -18.26 -1.52 -3.98
CA GLY A 283 -18.30 -2.05 -5.33
C GLY A 283 -17.47 -3.32 -5.47
N LEU A 284 -17.49 -3.92 -6.65
CA LEU A 284 -16.81 -5.17 -6.95
C LEU A 284 -16.12 -5.11 -8.31
N ILE A 285 -14.92 -5.65 -8.34
CA ILE A 285 -14.18 -6.01 -9.55
C ILE A 285 -13.99 -7.52 -9.51
N GLU A 286 -14.56 -8.23 -10.47
CA GLU A 286 -14.31 -9.67 -10.65
C GLU A 286 -13.29 -9.87 -11.77
N ILE A 287 -12.28 -10.68 -11.52
CA ILE A 287 -11.25 -11.02 -12.50
C ILE A 287 -11.11 -12.54 -12.56
N ASP A 288 -11.38 -13.09 -13.72
CA ASP A 288 -11.05 -14.47 -14.09
C ASP A 288 -9.63 -14.45 -14.67
N LEU A 289 -8.69 -15.06 -13.94
CA LEU A 289 -7.23 -15.01 -14.17
C LEU A 289 -6.80 -15.83 -15.39
#